data_316ca39ecfd3ecc8ca8ead7bbd552312
#
_entry.id   316ca39ecfd3ecc8ca8ead7bbd552312
#
_cell.length_a   1.000
_cell.length_b   1.000
_cell.length_c   1.000
_cell.angle_alpha   90.00
_cell.angle_beta   90.00
_cell.angle_gamma   90.00
#
_symmetry.space_group_name_H-M   'P 1'
#
loop_
_entity.id
_entity.type
_entity.pdbx_description
1 polymer ?
#
loop_
_entity_poly.entity_id
_entity_poly.type
_entity_poly.pdbx_seq_one_letter_code
_entity_poly.pdbx_strand_id
1 'polypeptide(L)'
;MIWAFLAWYFLGGTASGGAILTSAGVAELQQQVVVVVADKARAKAATAILNDLKKDVKAFERAFGKSGKQLNRLYADHVDNRLQAQEIFDGLNAAWGAEQGRALDARFALRDALTEDEWAALFVRR
;
A
#
# COMPACT_ATOMS: atom_id res chain seq x y z
N MET A 1 8.99 -1.61 -17.61
CA MET A 1 9.67 -0.46 -17.04
C MET A 1 9.00 0.12 -15.80
N ILE A 2 7.70 0.11 -15.72
CA ILE A 2 6.94 0.39 -14.48
C ILE A 2 7.30 -0.59 -13.36
N TRP A 3 7.62 -1.83 -13.69
CA TRP A 3 8.03 -2.87 -12.75
C TRP A 3 9.35 -2.58 -12.02
N ALA A 4 10.34 -1.99 -12.71
CA ALA A 4 11.59 -1.61 -12.09
C ALA A 4 11.40 -0.45 -11.11
N PHE A 5 10.48 0.45 -11.42
CA PHE A 5 10.11 1.58 -10.55
C PHE A 5 9.35 1.08 -9.32
N LEU A 6 8.43 0.14 -9.52
CA LEU A 6 7.69 -0.51 -8.45
C LEU A 6 8.62 -1.33 -7.55
N ALA A 7 9.53 -2.11 -8.14
CA ALA A 7 10.50 -2.89 -7.39
C ALA A 7 11.45 -1.99 -6.59
N TRP A 8 11.88 -0.87 -7.16
CA TRP A 8 12.71 0.10 -6.46
C TRP A 8 11.95 0.79 -5.34
N TYR A 9 10.69 1.12 -5.57
CA TYR A 9 9.80 1.72 -4.58
C TYR A 9 9.50 0.76 -3.42
N PHE A 10 9.34 -0.54 -3.73
CA PHE A 10 9.07 -1.58 -2.73
C PHE A 10 10.33 -2.08 -2.01
N LEU A 11 11.49 -2.10 -2.67
CA LEU A 11 12.71 -2.72 -2.15
C LEU A 11 13.78 -1.72 -1.69
N GLY A 12 13.79 -0.52 -2.24
CA GLY A 12 14.83 0.47 -1.97
C GLY A 12 14.32 1.77 -1.39
N GLY A 13 13.02 1.89 -1.26
CA GLY A 13 12.41 3.07 -0.67
C GLY A 13 12.82 3.19 0.77
N THR A 14 13.46 4.30 1.10
CA THR A 14 13.55 4.73 2.47
C THR A 14 12.20 4.55 3.14
N ALA A 15 12.22 4.04 4.32
CA ALA A 15 11.12 3.46 5.08
C ALA A 15 9.80 4.26 5.12
N SER A 16 9.77 5.51 4.69
CA SER A 16 8.63 6.37 4.97
C SER A 16 7.50 6.33 3.95
N GLY A 17 7.78 6.15 2.66
CA GLY A 17 6.75 6.20 1.62
C GLY A 17 6.20 4.84 1.22
N GLY A 18 7.05 3.83 1.15
CA GLY A 18 6.68 2.47 0.74
C GLY A 18 5.97 1.66 1.82
N ALA A 19 6.13 2.04 3.09
CA ALA A 19 5.56 1.31 4.22
C ALA A 19 4.03 1.23 4.17
N ILE A 20 3.37 2.25 3.65
CA ILE A 20 1.89 2.30 3.56
C ILE A 20 1.32 1.58 2.34
N LEU A 21 2.17 1.03 1.47
CA LEU A 21 1.75 0.34 0.26
C LEU A 21 1.74 -1.18 0.40
N THR A 22 2.17 -1.71 1.53
CA THR A 22 2.12 -3.14 1.82
C THR A 22 1.42 -3.39 3.16
N SER A 23 0.73 -4.52 3.28
CA SER A 23 0.07 -4.88 4.55
C SER A 23 1.07 -5.06 5.69
N ALA A 24 2.24 -5.61 5.41
CA ALA A 24 3.32 -5.76 6.38
C ALA A 24 3.86 -4.39 6.83
N GLY A 25 4.05 -3.47 5.90
CA GLY A 25 4.49 -2.11 6.19
C GLY A 25 3.50 -1.33 7.03
N VAL A 26 2.20 -1.46 6.73
CA VAL A 26 1.14 -0.83 7.52
C VAL A 26 1.11 -1.40 8.94
N ALA A 27 1.25 -2.72 9.09
CA ALA A 27 1.30 -3.36 10.41
C ALA A 27 2.50 -2.87 11.23
N GLU A 28 3.65 -2.71 10.60
CA GLU A 28 4.84 -2.15 11.24
C GLU A 28 4.61 -0.72 11.71
N LEU A 29 3.99 0.12 10.88
CA LEU A 29 3.63 1.48 11.26
C LEU A 29 2.68 1.52 12.46
N GLN A 30 1.72 0.60 12.53
CA GLN A 30 0.82 0.49 13.68
C GLN A 30 1.60 0.23 14.98
N GLN A 31 2.60 -0.63 14.94
CA GLN A 31 3.47 -0.89 16.09
C GLN A 31 4.28 0.35 16.46
N GLN A 32 4.82 1.06 15.49
CA GLN A 32 5.57 2.29 15.72
C GLN A 32 4.70 3.40 16.30
N VAL A 33 3.46 3.51 15.89
CA VAL A 33 2.50 4.48 16.46
C VAL A 33 2.33 4.26 17.96
N VAL A 34 2.20 3.03 18.40
CA VAL A 34 2.07 2.69 19.82
C VAL A 34 3.30 3.15 20.62
N VAL A 35 4.49 3.04 20.03
CA VAL A 35 5.76 3.42 20.68
C VAL A 35 5.96 4.94 20.68
N VAL A 36 5.65 5.60 19.57
CA VAL A 36 6.00 7.01 19.33
C VAL A 36 4.94 7.96 19.88
N VAL A 37 3.65 7.60 19.79
CA VAL A 37 2.54 8.47 20.14
C VAL A 37 2.13 8.23 21.59
N ALA A 38 2.50 9.16 22.47
CA ALA A 38 2.20 9.04 23.90
C ALA A 38 0.73 9.29 24.24
N ASP A 39 0.05 10.16 23.49
CA ASP A 39 -1.37 10.45 23.69
C ASP A 39 -2.22 9.29 23.18
N LYS A 40 -3.02 8.70 24.07
CA LYS A 40 -3.88 7.55 23.75
C LYS A 40 -4.94 7.86 22.70
N ALA A 41 -5.51 9.06 22.72
CA ALA A 41 -6.54 9.47 21.76
C ALA A 41 -5.95 9.59 20.35
N ARG A 42 -4.79 10.22 20.23
CA ARG A 42 -4.08 10.32 18.93
C ARG A 42 -3.60 8.97 18.43
N ALA A 43 -3.06 8.14 19.32
CA ALA A 43 -2.63 6.78 18.96
C ALA A 43 -3.79 5.94 18.45
N LYS A 44 -4.96 6.03 19.10
CA LYS A 44 -6.17 5.33 18.68
C LYS A 44 -6.66 5.82 17.30
N ALA A 45 -6.68 7.13 17.08
CA ALA A 45 -7.08 7.71 15.79
C ALA A 45 -6.13 7.26 14.67
N ALA A 46 -4.82 7.33 14.88
CA ALA A 46 -3.83 6.88 13.91
C ALA A 46 -3.94 5.39 13.63
N THR A 47 -4.12 4.56 14.65
CA THR A 47 -4.30 3.11 14.49
C THR A 47 -5.56 2.78 13.69
N ALA A 48 -6.65 3.50 13.90
CA ALA A 48 -7.89 3.31 13.14
C ALA A 48 -7.68 3.62 11.65
N ILE A 49 -7.00 4.72 11.33
CA ILE A 49 -6.65 5.08 9.93
C ILE A 49 -5.81 3.97 9.29
N LEU A 50 -4.80 3.46 9.99
CA LEU A 50 -3.93 2.40 9.50
C LEU A 50 -4.66 1.06 9.38
N ASN A 51 -5.61 0.76 10.25
CA ASN A 51 -6.44 -0.44 10.13
C ASN A 51 -7.27 -0.44 8.85
N ASP A 52 -7.90 0.69 8.53
CA ASP A 52 -8.68 0.82 7.31
C ASP A 52 -7.80 0.69 6.07
N LEU A 53 -6.65 1.34 6.07
CA LEU A 53 -5.67 1.23 4.98
C LEU A 53 -5.18 -0.21 4.83
N LYS A 54 -4.91 -0.90 5.93
CA LYS A 54 -4.45 -2.29 5.92
C LYS A 54 -5.46 -3.22 5.26
N LYS A 55 -6.76 -3.03 5.52
CA LYS A 55 -7.82 -3.80 4.86
C LYS A 55 -7.82 -3.58 3.36
N ASP A 56 -7.70 -2.33 2.92
CA ASP A 56 -7.66 -1.97 1.51
C ASP A 56 -6.42 -2.56 0.82
N VAL A 57 -5.25 -2.47 1.44
CA VAL A 57 -4.00 -3.04 0.91
C VAL A 57 -4.09 -4.55 0.80
N LYS A 58 -4.64 -5.23 1.80
CA LYS A 58 -4.84 -6.69 1.75
C LYS A 58 -5.79 -7.11 0.63
N ALA A 59 -6.86 -6.36 0.42
CA ALA A 59 -7.79 -6.61 -0.68
C ALA A 59 -7.09 -6.44 -2.04
N PHE A 60 -6.29 -5.40 -2.19
CA PHE A 60 -5.48 -5.18 -3.38
C PHE A 60 -4.47 -6.31 -3.61
N GLU A 61 -3.74 -6.73 -2.58
CA GLU A 61 -2.77 -7.83 -2.66
C GLU A 61 -3.43 -9.13 -3.14
N ARG A 62 -4.63 -9.44 -2.65
CA ARG A 62 -5.40 -10.61 -3.08
C ARG A 62 -5.84 -10.51 -4.53
N ALA A 63 -6.35 -9.35 -4.93
CA ALA A 63 -6.77 -9.09 -6.31
C ALA A 63 -5.57 -9.18 -7.27
N PHE A 64 -4.44 -8.63 -6.87
CA PHE A 64 -3.19 -8.70 -7.63
C PHE A 64 -2.72 -10.15 -7.82
N GLY A 65 -2.73 -10.95 -6.75
CA GLY A 65 -2.37 -12.36 -6.82
C GLY A 65 -3.31 -13.17 -7.72
N LYS A 66 -4.61 -12.91 -7.65
CA LYS A 66 -5.62 -13.55 -8.51
C LYS A 66 -5.38 -13.20 -9.97
N SER A 67 -5.14 -11.94 -10.28
CA SER A 67 -4.85 -11.48 -11.64
C SER A 67 -3.57 -12.10 -12.19
N GLY A 68 -2.53 -12.24 -11.35
CA GLY A 68 -1.30 -12.92 -11.72
C GLY A 68 -1.52 -14.38 -12.13
N LYS A 69 -2.37 -15.09 -11.40
CA LYS A 69 -2.75 -16.47 -11.74
C LYS A 69 -3.51 -16.54 -13.06
N GLN A 70 -4.42 -15.60 -13.30
CA GLN A 70 -5.15 -15.51 -14.56
C GLN A 70 -4.20 -15.26 -15.73
N LEU A 71 -3.27 -14.35 -15.60
CA LEU A 71 -2.25 -14.09 -16.61
C LEU A 71 -1.38 -15.32 -16.89
N ASN A 72 -0.96 -16.04 -15.85
CA ASN A 72 -0.19 -17.27 -16.03
C ASN A 72 -0.95 -18.33 -16.83
N ARG A 73 -2.25 -18.46 -16.60
CA ARG A 73 -3.10 -19.37 -17.38
C ARG A 73 -3.15 -18.93 -18.84
N LEU A 74 -3.34 -17.64 -19.12
CA LEU A 74 -3.39 -17.12 -20.48
C LEU A 74 -2.06 -17.33 -21.21
N TYR A 75 -0.93 -17.13 -20.51
CA TYR A 75 0.40 -17.35 -21.09
C TYR A 75 0.70 -18.82 -21.39
N ALA A 76 0.10 -19.73 -20.62
CA ALA A 76 0.24 -21.16 -20.86
C ALA A 76 -0.55 -21.63 -22.08
N ASP A 77 -1.63 -20.92 -22.44
CA ASP A 77 -2.42 -21.24 -23.62
C ASP A 77 -1.72 -20.80 -24.91
N HIS A 78 -1.74 -21.67 -25.92
CA HIS A 78 -1.14 -21.40 -27.23
C HIS A 78 -2.09 -20.69 -28.20
N VAL A 79 -3.11 -20.03 -27.69
CA VAL A 79 -4.13 -19.29 -28.45
C VAL A 79 -3.87 -17.79 -28.32
N ASP A 80 -4.32 -17.01 -29.29
CA ASP A 80 -4.27 -15.56 -29.19
C ASP A 80 -5.32 -15.07 -28.19
N ASN A 81 -4.85 -14.70 -26.99
CA ASN A 81 -5.65 -14.18 -25.89
C ASN A 81 -5.22 -12.78 -25.47
N ARG A 82 -4.69 -12.02 -26.42
CA ARG A 82 -4.14 -10.69 -26.20
C ARG A 82 -5.15 -9.72 -25.59
N LEU A 83 -6.40 -9.76 -26.02
CA LEU A 83 -7.46 -8.90 -25.49
C LEU A 83 -7.76 -9.20 -24.03
N GLN A 84 -7.84 -10.48 -23.65
CA GLN A 84 -8.07 -10.88 -22.26
C GLN A 84 -6.91 -10.44 -21.36
N ALA A 85 -5.66 -10.61 -21.82
CA ALA A 85 -4.49 -10.16 -21.09
C ALA A 85 -4.51 -8.65 -20.90
N GLN A 86 -4.89 -7.88 -21.94
CA GLN A 86 -4.99 -6.43 -21.88
C GLN A 86 -6.05 -5.98 -20.86
N GLU A 87 -7.21 -6.63 -20.83
CA GLU A 87 -8.27 -6.34 -19.87
C GLU A 87 -7.79 -6.55 -18.42
N ILE A 88 -7.01 -7.61 -18.18
CA ILE A 88 -6.45 -7.88 -16.85
C ILE A 88 -5.47 -6.77 -16.44
N PHE A 89 -4.58 -6.36 -17.34
CA PHE A 89 -3.64 -5.27 -17.09
C PHE A 89 -4.35 -3.93 -16.84
N ASP A 90 -5.39 -3.63 -17.63
CA ASP A 90 -6.17 -2.39 -17.43
C ASP A 90 -6.87 -2.39 -16.07
N GLY A 91 -7.42 -3.53 -15.66
CA GLY A 91 -8.01 -3.70 -14.33
C GLY A 91 -6.99 -3.53 -13.20
N LEU A 92 -5.79 -4.07 -13.37
CA LEU A 92 -4.70 -3.90 -12.39
C LEU A 92 -4.25 -2.44 -12.28
N ASN A 93 -4.11 -1.76 -13.41
CA ASN A 93 -3.73 -0.35 -13.42
C ASN A 93 -4.77 0.52 -12.73
N ALA A 94 -6.06 0.27 -12.97
CA ALA A 94 -7.15 0.98 -12.31
C ALA A 94 -7.16 0.71 -10.80
N ALA A 95 -6.99 -0.54 -10.38
CA ALA A 95 -6.94 -0.93 -8.98
C ALA A 95 -5.73 -0.31 -8.26
N TRP A 96 -4.58 -0.28 -8.93
CA TRP A 96 -3.37 0.34 -8.41
C TRP A 96 -3.53 1.85 -8.22
N GLY A 97 -4.11 2.53 -9.21
CA GLY A 97 -4.40 3.97 -9.10
C GLY A 97 -5.32 4.29 -7.94
N ALA A 98 -6.37 3.50 -7.75
CA ALA A 98 -7.29 3.64 -6.62
C ALA A 98 -6.59 3.39 -5.27
N GLU A 99 -5.70 2.39 -5.20
CA GLU A 99 -4.93 2.10 -3.99
C GLU A 99 -3.95 3.22 -3.64
N GLN A 100 -3.28 3.77 -4.64
CA GLN A 100 -2.41 4.94 -4.44
C GLN A 100 -3.20 6.13 -3.87
N GLY A 101 -4.41 6.36 -4.37
CA GLY A 101 -5.30 7.40 -3.85
C GLY A 101 -5.67 7.18 -2.38
N ARG A 102 -6.03 5.96 -2.02
CA ARG A 102 -6.34 5.60 -0.62
C ARG A 102 -5.13 5.75 0.30
N ALA A 103 -3.96 5.33 -0.16
CA ALA A 103 -2.71 5.47 0.61
C ALA A 103 -2.36 6.95 0.83
N LEU A 104 -2.57 7.78 -0.18
CA LEU A 104 -2.34 9.22 -0.09
C LEU A 104 -3.33 9.87 0.90
N ASP A 105 -4.60 9.51 0.82
CA ASP A 105 -5.63 10.01 1.75
C ASP A 105 -5.31 9.59 3.19
N ALA A 106 -4.88 8.36 3.40
CA ALA A 106 -4.48 7.87 4.71
C ALA A 106 -3.27 8.64 5.25
N ARG A 107 -2.30 8.95 4.39
CA ARG A 107 -1.12 9.74 4.76
C ARG A 107 -1.52 11.14 5.26
N PHE A 108 -2.41 11.81 4.55
CA PHE A 108 -2.88 13.13 4.97
C PHE A 108 -3.73 13.06 6.24
N ALA A 109 -4.56 12.03 6.38
CA ALA A 109 -5.34 11.81 7.60
C ALA A 109 -4.44 11.56 8.81
N LEU A 110 -3.36 10.79 8.65
CA LEU A 110 -2.35 10.58 9.69
C LEU A 110 -1.66 11.88 10.07
N ARG A 111 -1.30 12.70 9.08
CA ARG A 111 -0.67 14.00 9.31
C ARG A 111 -1.57 14.90 10.16
N ASP A 112 -2.87 14.90 9.88
CA ASP A 112 -3.85 15.71 10.63
C ASP A 112 -4.08 15.15 12.04
N ALA A 113 -3.96 13.84 12.23
CA ALA A 113 -4.18 13.17 13.51
C ALA A 113 -2.97 13.25 14.46
N LEU A 114 -1.76 13.47 13.94
CA LEU A 114 -0.51 13.44 14.69
C LEU A 114 0.10 14.83 14.81
N THR A 115 0.95 15.03 15.82
CA THR A 115 1.77 16.23 15.93
C THR A 115 2.94 16.17 14.93
N GLU A 116 3.54 17.33 14.67
CA GLU A 116 4.72 17.42 13.80
C GLU A 116 5.87 16.54 14.27
N ASP A 117 6.13 16.52 15.58
CA ASP A 117 7.18 15.69 16.17
C ASP A 117 6.89 14.20 16.04
N GLU A 118 5.63 13.79 16.27
CA GLU A 118 5.18 12.41 16.09
C GLU A 118 5.32 11.98 14.63
N TRP A 119 4.89 12.82 13.72
CA TRP A 119 5.06 12.58 12.29
C TRP A 119 6.53 12.42 11.90
N ALA A 120 7.39 13.32 12.35
CA ALA A 120 8.82 13.25 12.08
C ALA A 120 9.46 11.97 12.64
N ALA A 121 9.05 11.55 13.83
CA ALA A 121 9.53 10.31 14.44
C ALA A 121 9.13 9.07 13.63
N LEU A 122 7.93 9.07 13.05
CA LEU A 122 7.45 7.94 12.26
C LEU A 122 8.05 7.89 10.85
N PHE A 123 8.22 9.04 10.19
CA PHE A 123 8.51 9.09 8.76
C PHE A 123 9.86 9.70 8.39
N VAL A 124 10.44 10.53 9.23
CA VAL A 124 11.65 11.30 8.89
C VAL A 124 12.90 10.82 9.63
N ARG A 125 12.77 10.43 10.90
CA ARG A 125 13.89 10.07 11.78
C ARG A 125 14.18 8.58 11.87
N ARG A 126 13.74 7.83 10.92
CA ARG A 126 13.98 6.38 10.87
C ARG A 126 15.33 6.02 10.30
#